data_4c99ade19b5865a7e908c0664813d488
#
_entry.id   4c99ade19b5865a7e908c0664813d488
#
_cell.length_a   1.000
_cell.length_b   1.000
_cell.length_c   1.000
_cell.angle_alpha   90.00
_cell.angle_beta   90.00
_cell.angle_gamma   90.00
#
_symmetry.space_group_name_H-M   'P 1'
#
loop_
_entity.id
_entity.type
_entity.pdbx_description
1 polymer ?
#
loop_
_entity_poly.entity_id
_entity_poly.type
_entity_poly.pdbx_seq_one_letter_code
_entity_poly.pdbx_strand_id
1 'polypeptide(L)'
;MKGSTFKRCGCREEVPDGKRGEGKRLGDKCPALAKSSHGTWFYRADIGPDPLTGKRREQRKGGFRTAKEAQSALAQLIASVATGGHRHDERLTVGEWLTTWLDRRVENGLRASTTLQYRAYVNAILIPHLGRVRLGDLRPQHVERMVSDLRKSGKGAVTIQRIHAVLRAALTGARKSRLVAFNAASDVEVPKASAARPNPWTPAEFAAFMRVAREHRLGLLYEFMARTGLRRGEALGLCRDDVENAAGYLVVRTALVQVGSGVVEGGAKTEAGESRRVALASDTLGLLMVQRLSQKADQVRWGSAYRSCGHGGRVFAREDGSDLTPEQVTKTFARLVKAAGVRLQRLHDLRHLSASFDALAGVPINVTSKRLGHSNPAFTMRVYQHLYAETATQAAEAAAAFFPARSAVVGGPDAPPLRPPDPRNRSEPLSGNT
;
A
#
# COMPACT_ATOMS: atom_id res chain seq x y z
N MET A 1 7.95 -17.71 39.83
CA MET A 1 7.87 -18.93 39.02
C MET A 1 8.80 -19.98 39.57
N LYS A 2 8.32 -21.24 39.77
CA LYS A 2 9.16 -22.35 40.22
C LYS A 2 9.19 -23.38 39.10
N GLY A 3 10.37 -23.86 38.74
CA GLY A 3 10.58 -24.95 37.82
C GLY A 3 11.61 -25.92 38.33
N SER A 4 11.56 -27.16 37.90
CA SER A 4 12.52 -28.20 38.27
C SER A 4 12.94 -29.02 37.07
N THR A 5 14.14 -29.56 37.14
CA THR A 5 14.66 -30.53 36.16
C THR A 5 14.70 -31.91 36.79
N PHE A 6 14.39 -32.94 36.05
CA PHE A 6 14.37 -34.32 36.49
C PHE A 6 14.67 -35.26 35.35
N LYS A 7 15.07 -36.50 35.66
CA LYS A 7 15.43 -37.52 34.68
C LYS A 7 14.34 -38.58 34.58
N ARG A 8 14.03 -39.05 33.40
CA ARG A 8 13.06 -40.13 33.14
C ARG A 8 13.52 -41.07 32.06
N CYS A 9 13.03 -42.30 32.11
CA CYS A 9 13.25 -43.30 31.09
C CYS A 9 11.95 -43.92 30.59
N GLY A 10 12.03 -44.76 29.56
CA GLY A 10 10.92 -45.51 28.99
C GLY A 10 10.76 -46.91 29.57
N CYS A 11 11.56 -47.30 30.59
CA CYS A 11 11.48 -48.65 31.19
C CYS A 11 10.12 -48.93 31.80
N ARG A 12 9.72 -50.20 31.79
CA ARG A 12 8.51 -50.70 32.41
C ARG A 12 8.82 -51.69 33.52
N GLU A 13 7.90 -51.84 34.45
CA GLU A 13 7.98 -52.86 35.49
C GLU A 13 7.95 -54.23 34.84
N GLU A 14 8.74 -55.16 35.38
CA GLU A 14 8.68 -56.56 34.99
C GLU A 14 7.42 -57.17 35.60
N VAL A 15 6.57 -57.71 34.77
CA VAL A 15 5.36 -58.43 35.20
C VAL A 15 5.71 -59.90 35.12
N PRO A 16 5.68 -60.67 36.24
CA PRO A 16 5.81 -62.12 36.20
C PRO A 16 4.74 -62.67 35.28
N ASP A 17 5.08 -63.50 34.35
CA ASP A 17 4.22 -64.13 33.33
C ASP A 17 3.57 -63.20 32.31
N GLY A 18 3.94 -61.90 32.26
CA GLY A 18 3.45 -60.92 31.29
C GLY A 18 4.26 -60.87 30.01
N LYS A 19 3.58 -60.47 28.87
CA LYS A 19 4.29 -60.26 27.61
C LYS A 19 5.20 -58.99 27.72
N ARG A 20 6.34 -59.03 27.09
CA ARG A 20 7.31 -57.95 27.07
C ARG A 20 6.62 -56.61 26.68
N GLY A 21 6.54 -55.66 27.63
CA GLY A 21 5.93 -54.34 27.41
C GLY A 21 4.60 -54.08 28.08
N GLU A 22 4.00 -55.04 28.83
CA GLU A 22 2.72 -54.87 29.54
C GLU A 22 2.81 -54.13 30.89
N GLY A 23 4.01 -54.07 31.51
CA GLY A 23 4.19 -53.43 32.83
C GLY A 23 4.00 -51.91 32.80
N LYS A 24 3.69 -51.34 33.95
CA LYS A 24 3.56 -49.89 34.14
C LYS A 24 4.90 -49.18 33.89
N ARG A 25 4.88 -48.03 33.21
CA ARG A 25 6.11 -47.26 32.99
C ARG A 25 6.71 -46.76 34.28
N LEU A 26 7.98 -47.07 34.54
CA LEU A 26 8.72 -46.66 35.72
C LEU A 26 9.00 -45.12 35.74
N GLY A 27 9.22 -44.54 34.55
CA GLY A 27 9.42 -43.11 34.39
C GLY A 27 10.59 -42.55 35.20
N ASP A 28 10.30 -41.72 36.19
CA ASP A 28 11.25 -41.13 37.14
C ASP A 28 11.61 -42.02 38.34
N LYS A 29 10.89 -43.10 38.52
CA LYS A 29 11.09 -44.08 39.61
C LYS A 29 12.03 -45.24 39.22
N CYS A 30 12.58 -45.23 38.02
CA CYS A 30 13.42 -46.36 37.56
C CYS A 30 14.80 -46.35 38.25
N PRO A 31 15.18 -47.46 38.92
CA PRO A 31 16.46 -47.56 39.64
C PRO A 31 17.70 -47.34 38.71
N ALA A 32 17.57 -47.70 37.43
CA ALA A 32 18.65 -47.51 36.46
C ALA A 32 18.95 -46.04 36.13
N LEU A 33 18.12 -45.07 36.55
CA LEU A 33 18.38 -43.62 36.36
C LEU A 33 19.62 -43.12 37.12
N ALA A 34 20.14 -43.88 38.07
CA ALA A 34 21.44 -43.61 38.71
C ALA A 34 22.60 -43.68 37.72
N LYS A 35 22.48 -44.45 36.63
CA LYS A 35 23.49 -44.50 35.56
C LYS A 35 23.41 -43.28 34.68
N SER A 36 24.54 -42.66 34.35
CA SER A 36 24.63 -41.44 33.55
C SER A 36 24.05 -41.63 32.13
N SER A 37 24.22 -42.80 31.52
CA SER A 37 23.78 -43.13 30.17
C SER A 37 22.30 -43.54 30.07
N HIS A 38 21.57 -43.73 31.19
CA HIS A 38 20.21 -44.21 31.17
C HIS A 38 19.19 -43.06 31.32
N GLY A 39 18.22 -43.03 30.42
CA GLY A 39 17.15 -42.01 30.42
C GLY A 39 17.57 -40.67 29.85
N THR A 40 16.63 -39.73 29.80
CA THR A 40 16.82 -38.35 29.34
C THR A 40 16.33 -37.35 30.37
N TRP A 41 16.88 -36.12 30.30
CA TRP A 41 16.52 -35.06 31.18
C TRP A 41 15.27 -34.32 30.68
N PHE A 42 14.46 -33.82 31.62
CA PHE A 42 13.24 -33.07 31.42
C PHE A 42 13.26 -31.83 32.32
N TYR A 43 12.56 -30.83 31.93
CA TYR A 43 12.13 -29.79 32.88
C TYR A 43 10.63 -29.74 33.04
N ARG A 44 10.18 -29.21 34.15
CA ARG A 44 8.81 -28.89 34.50
C ARG A 44 8.80 -27.45 35.06
N ALA A 45 7.90 -26.60 34.56
CA ALA A 45 7.73 -25.25 35.05
C ALA A 45 6.25 -24.88 35.16
N ASP A 46 5.88 -24.22 36.24
CA ASP A 46 4.57 -23.58 36.37
C ASP A 46 4.63 -22.23 35.65
N ILE A 47 3.86 -22.07 34.58
CA ILE A 47 3.78 -20.88 33.74
C ILE A 47 2.64 -19.94 34.12
N GLY A 48 2.05 -20.14 35.29
CA GLY A 48 0.95 -19.33 35.83
C GLY A 48 -0.44 -19.77 35.37
N PRO A 49 -1.49 -19.15 35.89
CA PRO A 49 -2.86 -19.48 35.53
C PRO A 49 -3.20 -19.05 34.09
N ASP A 50 -4.07 -19.77 33.47
CA ASP A 50 -4.69 -19.39 32.19
C ASP A 50 -5.58 -18.16 32.42
N PRO A 51 -5.37 -17.04 31.70
CA PRO A 51 -6.13 -15.82 31.94
C PRO A 51 -7.61 -15.90 31.64
N LEU A 52 -8.04 -16.87 30.80
CA LEU A 52 -9.44 -17.05 30.42
C LEU A 52 -10.15 -18.04 31.35
N THR A 53 -9.43 -19.09 31.76
CA THR A 53 -10.04 -20.20 32.53
C THR A 53 -9.63 -20.21 34.01
N GLY A 54 -8.63 -19.43 34.40
CA GLY A 54 -8.05 -19.40 35.76
C GLY A 54 -7.28 -20.67 36.14
N LYS A 55 -7.25 -21.71 35.29
CA LYS A 55 -6.58 -22.98 35.60
C LYS A 55 -5.07 -22.83 35.52
N ARG A 56 -4.34 -23.44 36.48
CA ARG A 56 -2.89 -23.51 36.48
C ARG A 56 -2.40 -24.25 35.23
N ARG A 57 -1.38 -23.70 34.60
CA ARG A 57 -0.72 -24.30 33.43
C ARG A 57 0.70 -24.69 33.79
N GLU A 58 1.01 -25.94 33.46
CA GLU A 58 2.34 -26.50 33.64
C GLU A 58 2.93 -26.88 32.29
N GLN A 59 4.14 -26.46 32.01
CA GLN A 59 4.88 -26.87 30.81
C GLN A 59 5.96 -27.88 31.18
N ARG A 60 5.98 -28.98 30.42
CA ARG A 60 7.01 -30.04 30.52
C ARG A 60 7.66 -30.20 29.15
N LYS A 61 8.97 -30.26 29.11
CA LYS A 61 9.75 -30.59 27.92
C LYS A 61 10.90 -31.54 28.31
N GLY A 62 11.19 -32.49 27.43
CA GLY A 62 12.21 -33.52 27.69
C GLY A 62 13.03 -33.81 26.44
N GLY A 63 13.90 -34.83 26.55
CA GLY A 63 14.77 -35.22 25.47
C GLY A 63 16.16 -34.59 25.57
N PHE A 64 16.47 -33.89 26.66
CA PHE A 64 17.79 -33.32 26.89
C PHE A 64 18.79 -34.41 27.31
N ARG A 65 20.02 -34.35 26.79
CA ARG A 65 21.07 -35.31 27.12
C ARG A 65 21.67 -35.06 28.50
N THR A 66 21.75 -33.81 28.93
CA THR A 66 22.38 -33.40 30.20
C THR A 66 21.44 -32.56 31.06
N ALA A 67 21.70 -32.57 32.39
CA ALA A 67 20.99 -31.71 33.32
C ALA A 67 21.21 -30.22 32.98
N LYS A 68 22.41 -29.87 32.54
CA LYS A 68 22.78 -28.49 32.19
C LYS A 68 21.96 -27.97 31.00
N GLU A 69 21.74 -28.81 29.98
CA GLU A 69 20.86 -28.46 28.84
C GLU A 69 19.41 -28.24 29.28
N ALA A 70 18.88 -29.12 30.15
CA ALA A 70 17.53 -29.00 30.68
C ALA A 70 17.38 -27.74 31.56
N GLN A 71 18.38 -27.43 32.37
CA GLN A 71 18.40 -26.19 33.17
C GLN A 71 18.49 -24.93 32.31
N SER A 72 19.33 -24.92 31.29
CA SER A 72 19.42 -23.81 30.35
C SER A 72 18.09 -23.55 29.63
N ALA A 73 17.45 -24.62 29.15
CA ALA A 73 16.15 -24.53 28.52
C ALA A 73 15.04 -24.04 29.48
N LEU A 74 15.09 -24.48 30.75
CA LEU A 74 14.20 -24.00 31.80
C LEU A 74 14.41 -22.50 32.08
N ALA A 75 15.65 -22.05 32.20
CA ALA A 75 16.00 -20.64 32.41
C ALA A 75 15.50 -19.75 31.26
N GLN A 76 15.69 -20.21 30.03
CA GLN A 76 15.15 -19.52 28.85
C GLN A 76 13.61 -19.43 28.88
N LEU A 77 12.93 -20.50 29.28
CA LEU A 77 11.48 -20.50 29.44
C LEU A 77 11.05 -19.48 30.50
N ILE A 78 11.66 -19.49 31.69
CA ILE A 78 11.35 -18.55 32.77
C ILE A 78 11.57 -17.09 32.33
N ALA A 79 12.67 -16.81 31.64
CA ALA A 79 12.95 -15.49 31.09
C ALA A 79 11.88 -15.07 30.06
N SER A 80 11.47 -15.96 29.15
CA SER A 80 10.45 -15.68 28.15
C SER A 80 9.07 -15.43 28.75
N VAL A 81 8.73 -16.15 29.81
CA VAL A 81 7.47 -15.91 30.55
C VAL A 81 7.50 -14.60 31.34
N ALA A 82 8.64 -14.27 31.97
CA ALA A 82 8.82 -13.02 32.72
C ALA A 82 8.70 -11.79 31.81
N THR A 83 9.17 -11.86 30.58
CA THR A 83 9.02 -10.82 29.55
C THR A 83 7.64 -10.82 28.88
N GLY A 84 6.71 -11.67 29.32
CA GLY A 84 5.36 -11.80 28.73
C GLY A 84 5.36 -12.39 27.32
N GLY A 85 6.49 -12.97 26.88
CA GLY A 85 6.65 -13.56 25.53
C GLY A 85 6.10 -14.99 25.40
N HIS A 86 5.67 -15.63 26.50
CA HIS A 86 5.27 -17.03 26.49
C HIS A 86 3.73 -17.19 26.46
N ARG A 87 3.13 -16.91 25.30
CA ARG A 87 1.82 -17.44 24.90
C ARG A 87 2.01 -18.15 23.59
N HIS A 88 2.44 -19.38 23.66
CA HIS A 88 2.71 -20.11 22.44
C HIS A 88 1.86 -21.40 22.38
N ASP A 89 0.98 -21.42 21.43
CA ASP A 89 0.68 -22.67 20.75
C ASP A 89 1.96 -23.00 19.95
N GLU A 90 2.84 -23.86 20.51
CA GLU A 90 4.10 -24.28 19.86
C GLU A 90 3.86 -24.92 18.48
N ARG A 91 2.59 -25.14 18.12
CA ARG A 91 2.15 -25.75 16.88
C ARG A 91 1.73 -24.75 15.82
N LEU A 92 1.41 -23.48 16.21
CA LEU A 92 0.89 -22.48 15.30
C LEU A 92 1.88 -22.25 14.14
N THR A 93 1.41 -22.46 12.93
CA THR A 93 2.19 -22.28 11.71
C THR A 93 2.06 -20.83 11.18
N VAL A 94 2.98 -20.43 10.33
CA VAL A 94 2.92 -19.14 9.62
C VAL A 94 1.65 -19.06 8.75
N GLY A 95 1.24 -20.19 8.12
CA GLY A 95 0.04 -20.21 7.29
C GLY A 95 -1.24 -19.97 8.08
N GLU A 96 -1.41 -20.64 9.22
CA GLU A 96 -2.56 -20.44 10.12
C GLU A 96 -2.60 -19.01 10.67
N TRP A 97 -1.44 -18.46 11.06
CA TRP A 97 -1.37 -17.08 11.49
C TRP A 97 -1.75 -16.09 10.40
N LEU A 98 -1.23 -16.25 9.18
CA LEU A 98 -1.55 -15.38 8.05
C LEU A 98 -3.04 -15.35 7.74
N THR A 99 -3.69 -16.51 7.77
CA THR A 99 -5.14 -16.64 7.58
C THR A 99 -5.90 -15.90 8.68
N THR A 100 -5.61 -16.21 9.95
CA THR A 100 -6.27 -15.57 11.11
C THR A 100 -6.04 -14.06 11.13
N TRP A 101 -4.82 -13.60 10.82
CA TRP A 101 -4.49 -12.18 10.75
C TRP A 101 -5.27 -11.46 9.66
N LEU A 102 -5.40 -12.09 8.49
CA LEU A 102 -6.14 -11.50 7.36
C LEU A 102 -7.62 -11.42 7.66
N ASP A 103 -8.22 -12.47 8.24
CA ASP A 103 -9.64 -12.49 8.60
C ASP A 103 -9.96 -11.38 9.63
N ARG A 104 -9.15 -11.22 10.67
CA ARG A 104 -9.28 -10.10 11.62
C ARG A 104 -9.15 -8.73 10.94
N ARG A 105 -8.29 -8.60 9.92
CA ARG A 105 -8.16 -7.34 9.16
C ARG A 105 -9.41 -7.05 8.34
N VAL A 106 -10.05 -8.09 7.81
CA VAL A 106 -11.32 -7.99 7.06
C VAL A 106 -12.45 -7.58 7.99
N GLU A 107 -12.57 -8.23 9.14
CA GLU A 107 -13.54 -7.88 10.20
C GLU A 107 -13.38 -6.42 10.67
N ASN A 108 -12.15 -5.93 10.76
CA ASN A 108 -11.82 -4.55 11.10
C ASN A 108 -11.93 -3.56 9.92
N GLY A 109 -12.68 -3.90 8.86
CA GLY A 109 -13.00 -2.97 7.79
C GLY A 109 -11.91 -2.81 6.71
N LEU A 110 -11.06 -3.82 6.48
CA LEU A 110 -10.12 -3.77 5.36
C LEU A 110 -10.90 -3.67 4.04
N ARG A 111 -10.56 -2.68 3.20
CA ARG A 111 -11.24 -2.46 1.92
C ARG A 111 -11.24 -3.72 1.05
N ALA A 112 -12.38 -4.01 0.40
CA ALA A 112 -12.59 -5.22 -0.38
C ALA A 112 -11.51 -5.47 -1.46
N SER A 113 -11.09 -4.44 -2.19
CA SER A 113 -10.00 -4.55 -3.17
C SER A 113 -8.64 -4.90 -2.56
N THR A 114 -8.35 -4.37 -1.37
CA THR A 114 -7.13 -4.70 -0.62
C THR A 114 -7.21 -6.12 -0.07
N THR A 115 -8.39 -6.54 0.40
CA THR A 115 -8.65 -7.90 0.85
C THR A 115 -8.37 -8.92 -0.24
N LEU A 116 -8.89 -8.71 -1.45
CA LEU A 116 -8.63 -9.59 -2.60
C LEU A 116 -7.12 -9.69 -2.90
N GLN A 117 -6.44 -8.55 -2.92
CA GLN A 117 -5.01 -8.53 -3.18
C GLN A 117 -4.20 -9.24 -2.09
N TYR A 118 -4.55 -9.02 -0.83
CA TYR A 118 -3.88 -9.69 0.30
C TYR A 118 -4.15 -11.19 0.29
N ARG A 119 -5.39 -11.62 0.04
CA ARG A 119 -5.72 -13.04 -0.13
C ARG A 119 -4.92 -13.68 -1.26
N ALA A 120 -4.79 -13.00 -2.39
CA ALA A 120 -3.97 -13.50 -3.50
C ALA A 120 -2.50 -13.67 -3.10
N TYR A 121 -1.89 -12.69 -2.40
CA TYR A 121 -0.53 -12.80 -1.92
C TYR A 121 -0.36 -13.88 -0.83
N VAL A 122 -1.29 -13.96 0.11
CA VAL A 122 -1.24 -14.95 1.19
C VAL A 122 -1.37 -16.35 0.63
N ASN A 123 -2.41 -16.63 -0.16
CA ASN A 123 -2.73 -17.99 -0.60
C ASN A 123 -1.81 -18.48 -1.73
N ALA A 124 -1.49 -17.62 -2.71
CA ALA A 124 -0.72 -18.05 -3.86
C ALA A 124 0.80 -17.93 -3.67
N ILE A 125 1.28 -17.21 -2.64
CA ILE A 125 2.71 -16.95 -2.48
C ILE A 125 3.19 -17.23 -1.06
N LEU A 126 2.65 -16.57 -0.04
CA LEU A 126 3.19 -16.65 1.32
C LEU A 126 2.98 -18.03 1.94
N ILE A 127 1.81 -18.62 1.82
CA ILE A 127 1.51 -19.98 2.35
C ILE A 127 2.33 -21.04 1.63
N PRO A 128 2.44 -21.09 0.30
CA PRO A 128 3.28 -22.07 -0.39
C PRO A 128 4.76 -22.01 0.03
N HIS A 129 5.33 -20.82 0.28
CA HIS A 129 6.74 -20.68 0.64
C HIS A 129 7.03 -20.85 2.13
N LEU A 130 6.15 -20.34 3.00
CA LEU A 130 6.41 -20.20 4.44
C LEU A 130 5.36 -20.87 5.33
N GLY A 131 4.22 -21.26 4.80
CA GLY A 131 3.05 -21.66 5.58
C GLY A 131 3.27 -22.85 6.49
N ARG A 132 4.13 -23.79 6.11
CA ARG A 132 4.46 -25.00 6.90
C ARG A 132 5.45 -24.73 8.05
N VAL A 133 6.13 -23.59 8.03
CA VAL A 133 7.08 -23.21 9.09
C VAL A 133 6.29 -22.85 10.35
N ARG A 134 6.72 -23.33 11.51
CA ARG A 134 6.15 -22.89 12.79
C ARG A 134 6.43 -21.40 12.98
N LEU A 135 5.46 -20.67 13.45
CA LEU A 135 5.55 -19.20 13.57
C LEU A 135 6.74 -18.77 14.45
N GLY A 136 7.00 -19.50 15.53
CA GLY A 136 8.15 -19.26 16.42
C GLY A 136 9.52 -19.62 15.84
N ASP A 137 9.54 -20.49 14.82
CA ASP A 137 10.76 -20.96 14.16
C ASP A 137 11.07 -20.17 12.88
N LEU A 138 10.22 -19.22 12.50
CA LEU A 138 10.46 -18.37 11.33
C LEU A 138 11.69 -17.49 11.55
N ARG A 139 12.64 -17.52 10.63
CA ARG A 139 13.89 -16.75 10.66
C ARG A 139 14.03 -15.89 9.40
N PRO A 140 14.83 -14.82 9.42
CA PRO A 140 15.08 -13.97 8.24
C PRO A 140 15.49 -14.76 7.00
N GLN A 141 16.32 -15.80 7.14
CA GLN A 141 16.78 -16.64 6.04
C GLN A 141 15.65 -17.33 5.26
N HIS A 142 14.54 -17.68 5.93
CA HIS A 142 13.36 -18.22 5.24
C HIS A 142 12.71 -17.16 4.34
N VAL A 143 12.65 -15.91 4.81
CA VAL A 143 12.08 -14.79 4.05
C VAL A 143 13.00 -14.40 2.89
N GLU A 144 14.32 -14.36 3.11
CA GLU A 144 15.33 -14.11 2.07
C GLU A 144 15.25 -15.14 0.94
N ARG A 145 15.12 -16.43 1.30
CA ARG A 145 14.91 -17.50 0.33
C ARG A 145 13.66 -17.27 -0.51
N MET A 146 12.53 -16.96 0.13
CA MET A 146 11.29 -16.61 -0.59
C MET A 146 11.51 -15.45 -1.55
N VAL A 147 12.16 -14.36 -1.12
CA VAL A 147 12.47 -13.20 -1.97
C VAL A 147 13.34 -13.60 -3.16
N SER A 148 14.37 -14.45 -2.93
CA SER A 148 15.23 -14.99 -3.99
C SER A 148 14.43 -15.80 -5.01
N ASP A 149 13.56 -16.70 -4.55
CA ASP A 149 12.73 -17.55 -5.41
C ASP A 149 11.74 -16.72 -6.24
N LEU A 150 11.15 -15.68 -5.64
CA LEU A 150 10.28 -14.74 -6.37
C LEU A 150 11.04 -13.97 -7.45
N ARG A 151 12.30 -13.59 -7.21
CA ARG A 151 13.16 -12.99 -8.23
C ARG A 151 13.46 -13.94 -9.37
N LYS A 152 13.84 -15.17 -9.06
CA LYS A 152 14.11 -16.23 -10.05
C LYS A 152 12.88 -16.56 -10.89
N SER A 153 11.67 -16.48 -10.31
CA SER A 153 10.41 -16.67 -11.04
C SER A 153 9.99 -15.46 -11.88
N GLY A 154 10.82 -14.42 -12.02
CA GLY A 154 10.56 -13.25 -12.85
C GLY A 154 9.58 -12.23 -12.22
N LYS A 155 9.28 -12.31 -10.93
CA LYS A 155 8.45 -11.29 -10.26
C LYS A 155 9.18 -9.95 -10.20
N GLY A 156 8.50 -8.89 -10.64
CA GLY A 156 9.06 -7.53 -10.59
C GLY A 156 9.24 -6.99 -9.17
N ALA A 157 10.22 -6.10 -8.97
CA ALA A 157 10.61 -5.54 -7.68
C ALA A 157 9.42 -4.95 -6.90
N VAL A 158 8.51 -4.20 -7.55
CA VAL A 158 7.30 -3.64 -6.91
C VAL A 158 6.40 -4.73 -6.33
N THR A 159 6.23 -5.84 -7.05
CA THR A 159 5.41 -6.96 -6.60
C THR A 159 6.03 -7.63 -5.38
N ILE A 160 7.34 -7.87 -5.41
CA ILE A 160 8.09 -8.46 -4.29
C ILE A 160 7.98 -7.55 -3.05
N GLN A 161 8.17 -6.24 -3.20
CA GLN A 161 8.01 -5.27 -2.11
C GLN A 161 6.60 -5.32 -1.49
N ARG A 162 5.56 -5.45 -2.31
CA ARG A 162 4.17 -5.53 -1.81
C ARG A 162 3.91 -6.83 -1.06
N ILE A 163 4.40 -7.97 -1.56
CA ILE A 163 4.28 -9.27 -0.89
C ILE A 163 5.00 -9.22 0.47
N HIS A 164 6.23 -8.72 0.46
CA HIS A 164 7.04 -8.56 1.68
C HIS A 164 6.36 -7.62 2.69
N ALA A 165 5.76 -6.50 2.25
CA ALA A 165 5.04 -5.57 3.11
C ALA A 165 3.83 -6.24 3.80
N VAL A 166 3.10 -7.13 3.10
CA VAL A 166 1.99 -7.91 3.68
C VAL A 166 2.52 -8.86 4.75
N LEU A 167 3.58 -9.62 4.47
CA LEU A 167 4.21 -10.51 5.44
C LEU A 167 4.71 -9.74 6.66
N ARG A 168 5.43 -8.63 6.45
CA ARG A 168 5.95 -7.77 7.51
C ARG A 168 4.82 -7.21 8.39
N ALA A 169 3.69 -6.80 7.81
CA ALA A 169 2.53 -6.33 8.54
C ALA A 169 1.90 -7.45 9.40
N ALA A 170 1.78 -8.66 8.85
CA ALA A 170 1.26 -9.81 9.57
C ALA A 170 2.16 -10.23 10.75
N LEU A 171 3.47 -10.27 10.53
CA LEU A 171 4.44 -10.60 11.58
C LEU A 171 4.57 -9.48 12.63
N THR A 172 4.35 -8.22 12.25
CA THR A 172 4.22 -7.13 13.23
C THR A 172 2.99 -7.34 14.11
N GLY A 173 1.87 -7.81 13.55
CA GLY A 173 0.71 -8.25 14.30
C GLY A 173 1.02 -9.39 15.26
N ALA A 174 1.74 -10.42 14.81
CA ALA A 174 2.19 -11.53 15.64
C ALA A 174 3.05 -11.06 16.83
N ARG A 175 3.99 -10.14 16.59
CA ARG A 175 4.82 -9.53 17.62
C ARG A 175 4.00 -8.73 18.64
N LYS A 176 3.05 -7.90 18.18
CA LYS A 176 2.15 -7.16 19.06
C LYS A 176 1.28 -8.09 19.92
N SER A 177 0.87 -9.22 19.35
CA SER A 177 0.13 -10.27 20.07
C SER A 177 1.05 -11.16 20.93
N ARG A 178 2.36 -10.87 21.01
CA ARG A 178 3.37 -11.62 21.77
C ARG A 178 3.48 -13.10 21.34
N LEU A 179 3.15 -13.43 20.11
CA LEU A 179 3.31 -14.76 19.53
C LEU A 179 4.74 -15.02 19.07
N VAL A 180 5.49 -13.97 18.76
CA VAL A 180 6.90 -14.01 18.40
C VAL A 180 7.65 -12.87 19.08
N ALA A 181 8.93 -13.06 19.37
CA ALA A 181 9.77 -12.05 19.98
C ALA A 181 10.16 -10.93 19.02
N PHE A 182 10.40 -11.27 17.76
CA PHE A 182 10.83 -10.34 16.71
C PHE A 182 10.09 -10.61 15.40
N ASN A 183 10.17 -9.67 14.48
CA ASN A 183 9.58 -9.81 13.15
C ASN A 183 10.67 -10.23 12.16
N ALA A 184 10.63 -11.48 11.73
CA ALA A 184 11.62 -12.06 10.81
C ALA A 184 11.69 -11.39 9.42
N ALA A 185 10.71 -10.56 9.07
CA ALA A 185 10.71 -9.81 7.81
C ALA A 185 11.20 -8.36 7.96
N SER A 186 11.58 -7.90 9.19
CA SER A 186 11.94 -6.48 9.39
C SER A 186 13.24 -6.11 8.69
N ASP A 187 14.25 -6.97 8.77
CA ASP A 187 15.62 -6.67 8.38
C ASP A 187 16.01 -7.34 7.05
N VAL A 188 15.02 -7.93 6.36
CA VAL A 188 15.24 -8.56 5.06
C VAL A 188 15.25 -7.53 3.95
N GLU A 189 16.31 -7.47 3.19
CA GLU A 189 16.43 -6.61 2.04
C GLU A 189 15.57 -7.11 0.87
N VAL A 190 14.80 -6.19 0.29
CA VAL A 190 14.01 -6.45 -0.91
C VAL A 190 14.51 -5.61 -2.07
N PRO A 191 14.35 -6.08 -3.33
CA PRO A 191 14.78 -5.34 -4.50
C PRO A 191 14.20 -3.93 -4.51
N LYS A 192 15.04 -2.93 -4.71
CA LYS A 192 14.58 -1.53 -4.87
C LYS A 192 13.85 -1.40 -6.21
N ALA A 193 12.62 -0.91 -6.16
CA ALA A 193 11.91 -0.54 -7.37
C ALA A 193 12.43 0.82 -7.86
N SER A 194 12.87 0.89 -9.10
CA SER A 194 13.11 2.18 -9.74
C SER A 194 11.76 2.83 -10.01
N ALA A 195 11.51 3.96 -9.37
CA ALA A 195 10.36 4.79 -9.69
C ALA A 195 10.71 5.56 -10.99
N ALA A 196 10.25 5.06 -12.14
CA ALA A 196 10.31 5.83 -13.36
C ALA A 196 9.58 7.17 -13.14
N ARG A 197 10.21 8.27 -13.52
CA ARG A 197 9.56 9.59 -13.49
C ARG A 197 8.35 9.54 -14.43
N PRO A 198 7.22 10.11 -14.04
CA PRO A 198 6.09 10.26 -14.95
C PRO A 198 6.57 11.05 -16.19
N ASN A 199 6.26 10.52 -17.37
CA ASN A 199 6.51 11.17 -18.63
C ASN A 199 5.16 11.30 -19.37
N PRO A 200 4.31 12.27 -18.99
CA PRO A 200 2.99 12.46 -19.60
C PRO A 200 3.13 12.88 -21.05
N TRP A 201 2.05 12.75 -21.81
CA TRP A 201 2.00 13.24 -23.18
C TRP A 201 2.21 14.74 -23.27
N THR A 202 2.78 15.17 -24.39
CA THR A 202 2.76 16.57 -24.81
C THR A 202 1.33 16.97 -25.24
N PRO A 203 1.01 18.27 -25.34
CA PRO A 203 -0.26 18.73 -25.91
C PRO A 203 -0.53 18.15 -27.31
N ALA A 204 0.50 18.02 -28.15
CA ALA A 204 0.39 17.46 -29.50
C ALA A 204 0.05 15.94 -29.48
N GLU A 205 0.71 15.16 -28.62
CA GLU A 205 0.41 13.74 -28.45
C GLU A 205 -1.02 13.54 -27.91
N PHE A 206 -1.46 14.35 -26.95
CA PHE A 206 -2.81 14.31 -26.42
C PHE A 206 -3.86 14.67 -27.49
N ALA A 207 -3.60 15.71 -28.30
CA ALA A 207 -4.46 16.07 -29.41
C ALA A 207 -4.58 14.94 -30.45
N ALA A 208 -3.46 14.26 -30.75
CA ALA A 208 -3.44 13.10 -31.65
C ALA A 208 -4.26 11.93 -31.08
N PHE A 209 -4.14 11.64 -29.78
CA PHE A 209 -4.97 10.66 -29.10
C PHE A 209 -6.46 11.03 -29.19
N MET A 210 -6.81 12.29 -28.92
CA MET A 210 -8.20 12.74 -28.91
C MET A 210 -8.87 12.69 -30.28
N ARG A 211 -8.14 12.83 -31.38
CA ARG A 211 -8.70 12.64 -32.74
C ARG A 211 -9.30 11.25 -32.93
N VAL A 212 -8.65 10.22 -32.38
CA VAL A 212 -9.16 8.83 -32.44
C VAL A 212 -10.16 8.57 -31.31
N ALA A 213 -9.91 9.08 -30.11
CA ALA A 213 -10.73 8.78 -28.95
C ALA A 213 -12.15 9.38 -29.07
N ARG A 214 -12.33 10.53 -29.72
CA ARG A 214 -13.63 11.19 -29.90
C ARG A 214 -14.62 10.37 -30.74
N GLU A 215 -14.12 9.51 -31.61
CA GLU A 215 -14.97 8.57 -32.40
C GLU A 215 -15.52 7.42 -31.53
N HIS A 216 -15.00 7.26 -30.32
CA HIS A 216 -15.42 6.21 -29.42
C HIS A 216 -16.29 6.79 -28.28
N ARG A 217 -17.34 6.07 -27.89
CA ARG A 217 -18.27 6.44 -26.80
C ARG A 217 -17.57 6.94 -25.52
N LEU A 218 -16.42 6.36 -25.16
CA LEU A 218 -15.65 6.74 -23.97
C LEU A 218 -14.70 7.92 -24.21
N GLY A 219 -14.67 8.51 -25.38
CA GLY A 219 -13.79 9.64 -25.70
C GLY A 219 -14.00 10.82 -24.77
N LEU A 220 -15.26 11.20 -24.55
CA LEU A 220 -15.61 12.28 -23.61
C LEU A 220 -15.17 11.99 -22.17
N LEU A 221 -15.22 10.73 -21.72
CA LEU A 221 -14.71 10.32 -20.42
C LEU A 221 -13.20 10.54 -20.31
N TYR A 222 -12.42 10.16 -21.33
CA TYR A 222 -10.96 10.33 -21.30
C TYR A 222 -10.56 11.81 -21.35
N GLU A 223 -11.25 12.61 -22.16
CA GLU A 223 -11.07 14.06 -22.19
C GLU A 223 -11.41 14.69 -20.84
N PHE A 224 -12.53 14.31 -20.25
CA PHE A 224 -12.94 14.75 -18.91
C PHE A 224 -11.93 14.40 -17.83
N MET A 225 -11.40 13.17 -17.85
CA MET A 225 -10.35 12.73 -16.92
C MET A 225 -9.04 13.53 -17.08
N ALA A 226 -8.66 13.85 -18.31
CA ALA A 226 -7.49 14.67 -18.58
C ALA A 226 -7.67 16.12 -18.09
N ARG A 227 -8.87 16.71 -18.29
CA ARG A 227 -9.18 18.08 -17.86
C ARG A 227 -9.28 18.23 -16.33
N THR A 228 -9.90 17.25 -15.65
CA THR A 228 -10.18 17.31 -14.21
C THR A 228 -9.13 16.68 -13.33
N GLY A 229 -8.31 15.77 -13.87
CA GLY A 229 -7.35 14.97 -13.11
C GLY A 229 -7.97 13.98 -12.14
N LEU A 230 -9.27 13.65 -12.29
CA LEU A 230 -9.94 12.66 -11.45
C LEU A 230 -9.29 11.28 -11.57
N ARG A 231 -9.29 10.53 -10.46
CA ARG A 231 -8.93 9.11 -10.51
C ARG A 231 -9.99 8.35 -11.32
N ARG A 232 -9.60 7.27 -11.99
CA ARG A 232 -10.54 6.45 -12.77
C ARG A 232 -11.81 6.13 -12.00
N GLY A 233 -11.70 5.62 -10.78
CA GLY A 233 -12.86 5.26 -9.97
C GLY A 233 -13.75 6.45 -9.61
N GLU A 234 -13.15 7.62 -9.36
CA GLU A 234 -13.88 8.86 -9.07
C GLU A 234 -14.66 9.36 -10.31
N ALA A 235 -14.03 9.32 -11.49
CA ALA A 235 -14.71 9.71 -12.73
C ALA A 235 -15.87 8.77 -13.07
N LEU A 236 -15.73 7.45 -12.81
CA LEU A 236 -16.79 6.46 -13.02
C LEU A 236 -17.89 6.51 -11.95
N GLY A 237 -17.54 6.90 -10.72
CA GLY A 237 -18.49 7.05 -9.61
C GLY A 237 -19.25 8.36 -9.62
N LEU A 238 -18.87 9.34 -10.46
CA LEU A 238 -19.47 10.66 -10.50
C LEU A 238 -20.94 10.57 -10.91
N CYS A 239 -21.82 11.10 -10.06
CA CYS A 239 -23.24 11.23 -10.32
C CYS A 239 -23.57 12.65 -10.80
N ARG A 240 -24.75 12.82 -11.40
CA ARG A 240 -25.16 14.14 -11.90
C ARG A 240 -25.37 15.15 -10.80
N ASP A 241 -25.90 14.71 -9.65
CA ASP A 241 -26.10 15.54 -8.47
C ASP A 241 -24.78 15.99 -7.81
N ASP A 242 -23.64 15.43 -8.26
CA ASP A 242 -22.32 15.88 -7.83
C ASP A 242 -21.80 17.08 -8.64
N VAL A 243 -22.50 17.47 -9.73
CA VAL A 243 -22.06 18.54 -10.63
C VAL A 243 -22.91 19.78 -10.44
N GLU A 244 -22.31 20.82 -9.88
CA GLU A 244 -22.92 22.13 -9.68
C GLU A 244 -22.67 23.02 -10.92
N ASN A 245 -23.52 22.86 -11.93
CA ASN A 245 -23.34 23.54 -13.22
C ASN A 245 -23.31 25.06 -13.09
N ALA A 246 -24.22 25.64 -12.30
CA ALA A 246 -24.30 27.09 -12.12
C ALA A 246 -23.09 27.68 -11.39
N ALA A 247 -22.52 26.92 -10.46
CA ALA A 247 -21.34 27.32 -9.69
C ALA A 247 -20.01 26.88 -10.31
N GLY A 248 -20.05 26.10 -11.40
CA GLY A 248 -18.88 25.71 -12.16
C GLY A 248 -17.91 24.78 -11.40
N TYR A 249 -18.42 23.85 -10.59
CA TYR A 249 -17.59 22.85 -9.92
C TYR A 249 -18.30 21.49 -9.79
N LEU A 250 -17.53 20.47 -9.50
CA LEU A 250 -18.04 19.18 -9.06
C LEU A 250 -17.50 18.80 -7.68
N VAL A 251 -18.21 17.89 -7.00
CA VAL A 251 -17.83 17.35 -5.69
C VAL A 251 -17.54 15.86 -5.84
N VAL A 252 -16.37 15.43 -5.43
CA VAL A 252 -16.00 13.99 -5.47
C VAL A 252 -16.51 13.31 -4.20
N ARG A 253 -17.63 12.57 -4.29
CA ARG A 253 -18.23 11.84 -3.14
C ARG A 253 -17.94 10.36 -3.21
N THR A 254 -18.07 9.75 -4.39
CA THR A 254 -18.00 8.31 -4.58
C THR A 254 -16.92 7.90 -5.58
N ALA A 255 -16.51 6.65 -5.52
CA ALA A 255 -15.63 6.04 -6.51
C ALA A 255 -16.10 4.62 -6.81
N LEU A 256 -16.12 4.23 -8.08
CA LEU A 256 -16.34 2.85 -8.49
C LEU A 256 -15.05 2.04 -8.40
N VAL A 257 -15.10 0.91 -7.70
CA VAL A 257 -13.96 0.02 -7.47
C VAL A 257 -14.30 -1.36 -8.00
N GLN A 258 -13.38 -1.93 -8.79
CA GLN A 258 -13.48 -3.32 -9.24
C GLN A 258 -13.18 -4.26 -8.07
N VAL A 259 -14.09 -5.20 -7.80
CA VAL A 259 -13.93 -6.26 -6.80
C VAL A 259 -14.31 -7.59 -7.46
N GLY A 260 -13.31 -8.39 -7.83
CA GLY A 260 -13.54 -9.57 -8.65
C GLY A 260 -14.13 -9.21 -10.02
N SER A 261 -15.23 -9.84 -10.40
CA SER A 261 -15.98 -9.54 -11.62
C SER A 261 -16.99 -8.39 -11.44
N GLY A 262 -17.28 -7.99 -10.19
CA GLY A 262 -18.25 -6.95 -9.89
C GLY A 262 -17.64 -5.56 -9.71
N VAL A 263 -18.51 -4.56 -9.67
CA VAL A 263 -18.17 -3.17 -9.37
C VAL A 263 -18.94 -2.77 -8.12
N VAL A 264 -18.24 -2.14 -7.18
CA VAL A 264 -18.84 -1.65 -5.93
C VAL A 264 -18.56 -0.17 -5.75
N GLU A 265 -19.47 0.53 -5.14
CA GLU A 265 -19.23 1.90 -4.68
C GLU A 265 -18.34 1.89 -3.43
N GLY A 266 -17.40 2.82 -3.40
CA GLY A 266 -16.56 3.07 -2.25
C GLY A 266 -16.37 4.57 -2.06
N GLY A 267 -16.10 5.00 -0.86
CA GLY A 267 -15.67 6.38 -0.58
C GLY A 267 -14.33 6.70 -1.25
N ALA A 268 -13.97 7.96 -1.32
CA ALA A 268 -12.68 8.39 -1.83
C ALA A 268 -11.53 7.66 -1.12
N LYS A 269 -10.42 7.45 -1.83
CA LYS A 269 -9.29 6.65 -1.34
C LYS A 269 -8.58 7.26 -0.12
N THR A 270 -8.68 8.57 0.04
CA THR A 270 -8.04 9.34 1.11
C THR A 270 -9.02 10.36 1.66
N GLU A 271 -8.89 10.70 2.94
CA GLU A 271 -9.67 11.74 3.60
C GLU A 271 -9.56 13.09 2.86
N ALA A 272 -8.37 13.47 2.41
CA ALA A 272 -8.13 14.66 1.58
C ALA A 272 -8.78 14.60 0.18
N GLY A 273 -9.23 13.42 -0.25
CA GLY A 273 -9.94 13.22 -1.52
C GLY A 273 -11.45 13.18 -1.36
N GLU A 274 -11.95 13.04 -0.12
CA GLU A 274 -13.36 12.93 0.18
C GLU A 274 -14.02 14.30 0.16
N SER A 275 -15.14 14.40 -0.57
CA SER A 275 -15.93 15.65 -0.71
C SER A 275 -15.14 16.87 -1.25
N ARG A 276 -13.99 16.63 -1.93
CA ARG A 276 -13.26 17.73 -2.52
C ARG A 276 -14.01 18.33 -3.71
N ARG A 277 -13.93 19.66 -3.83
CA ARG A 277 -14.43 20.40 -4.98
C ARG A 277 -13.37 20.47 -6.07
N VAL A 278 -13.80 20.28 -7.32
CA VAL A 278 -12.96 20.45 -8.52
C VAL A 278 -13.64 21.48 -9.42
N ALA A 279 -13.00 22.61 -9.62
CA ALA A 279 -13.49 23.64 -10.52
C ALA A 279 -13.51 23.15 -11.97
N LEU A 280 -14.53 23.53 -12.72
CA LEU A 280 -14.75 23.16 -14.11
C LEU A 280 -14.71 24.41 -14.98
N ALA A 281 -13.90 24.39 -16.02
CA ALA A 281 -13.92 25.40 -17.07
C ALA A 281 -15.22 25.26 -17.89
N SER A 282 -15.65 26.37 -18.55
CA SER A 282 -16.83 26.40 -19.41
C SER A 282 -16.84 25.28 -20.46
N ASP A 283 -15.71 25.04 -21.11
CA ASP A 283 -15.56 23.93 -22.08
C ASP A 283 -15.80 22.54 -21.46
N THR A 284 -15.42 22.36 -20.19
CA THR A 284 -15.66 21.10 -19.47
C THR A 284 -17.12 20.93 -19.12
N LEU A 285 -17.82 22.03 -18.79
CA LEU A 285 -19.28 22.02 -18.62
C LEU A 285 -19.99 21.72 -19.95
N GLY A 286 -19.52 22.28 -21.05
CA GLY A 286 -19.99 21.97 -22.40
C GLY A 286 -19.85 20.49 -22.75
N LEU A 287 -18.70 19.89 -22.42
CA LEU A 287 -18.46 18.43 -22.59
C LEU A 287 -19.49 17.61 -21.78
N LEU A 288 -19.78 17.99 -20.55
CA LEU A 288 -20.77 17.30 -19.72
C LEU A 288 -22.19 17.43 -20.27
N MET A 289 -22.51 18.56 -20.93
CA MET A 289 -23.79 18.76 -21.60
C MET A 289 -23.92 17.83 -22.82
N VAL A 290 -22.89 17.72 -23.66
CA VAL A 290 -22.86 16.76 -24.79
C VAL A 290 -23.04 15.33 -24.29
N GLN A 291 -22.33 14.95 -23.21
CA GLN A 291 -22.49 13.64 -22.58
C GLN A 291 -23.92 13.40 -22.09
N ARG A 292 -24.58 14.41 -21.52
CA ARG A 292 -25.96 14.32 -21.06
C ARG A 292 -26.93 14.10 -22.22
N LEU A 293 -26.73 14.80 -23.34
CA LEU A 293 -27.56 14.65 -24.54
C LEU A 293 -27.42 13.22 -25.15
N SER A 294 -26.19 12.73 -25.23
CA SER A 294 -25.94 11.35 -25.65
C SER A 294 -26.68 10.32 -24.79
N GLN A 295 -26.63 10.50 -23.45
CA GLN A 295 -27.33 9.57 -22.55
C GLN A 295 -28.87 9.71 -22.62
N LYS A 296 -29.40 10.89 -22.89
CA LYS A 296 -30.84 11.03 -23.15
C LYS A 296 -31.27 10.27 -24.40
N ALA A 297 -30.48 10.30 -25.46
CA ALA A 297 -30.73 9.48 -26.62
C ALA A 297 -30.72 7.97 -26.32
N ASP A 298 -29.77 7.53 -25.45
CA ASP A 298 -29.75 6.14 -24.98
C ASP A 298 -31.00 5.81 -24.14
N GLN A 299 -31.44 6.69 -23.25
CA GLN A 299 -32.67 6.51 -22.46
C GLN A 299 -33.91 6.30 -23.37
N VAL A 300 -34.02 7.10 -24.42
CA VAL A 300 -35.12 6.95 -25.39
C VAL A 300 -35.01 5.59 -26.10
N ARG A 301 -33.80 5.18 -26.48
CA ARG A 301 -33.58 3.91 -27.18
C ARG A 301 -33.90 2.69 -26.31
N TRP A 302 -33.49 2.71 -25.04
CA TRP A 302 -33.64 1.60 -24.10
C TRP A 302 -34.99 1.62 -23.36
N GLY A 303 -35.70 2.75 -23.35
CA GLY A 303 -37.01 2.90 -22.71
C GLY A 303 -37.01 2.43 -21.25
N SER A 304 -37.96 1.57 -20.93
CA SER A 304 -38.10 1.01 -19.57
C SER A 304 -36.94 0.08 -19.14
N ALA A 305 -36.12 -0.42 -20.09
CA ALA A 305 -34.95 -1.23 -19.79
C ALA A 305 -33.71 -0.41 -19.40
N TYR A 306 -33.77 0.94 -19.52
CA TYR A 306 -32.67 1.80 -19.10
C TYR A 306 -32.52 1.79 -17.58
N ARG A 307 -31.29 1.52 -17.13
CA ARG A 307 -30.93 1.46 -15.71
C ARG A 307 -30.43 2.81 -15.25
N SER A 308 -30.99 3.35 -14.17
CA SER A 308 -30.44 4.52 -13.52
C SER A 308 -30.06 4.17 -12.10
N CYS A 309 -28.81 4.43 -11.71
CA CYS A 309 -28.46 4.48 -10.29
C CYS A 309 -29.06 5.74 -9.69
N GLY A 310 -29.30 5.78 -8.38
CA GLY A 310 -29.78 6.97 -7.65
C GLY A 310 -28.92 8.23 -7.94
N HIS A 311 -29.23 9.35 -7.31
CA HIS A 311 -28.44 10.59 -7.44
C HIS A 311 -28.37 11.16 -8.87
N GLY A 312 -29.51 11.19 -9.57
CA GLY A 312 -29.62 11.74 -10.93
C GLY A 312 -28.95 10.88 -12.01
N GLY A 313 -28.43 9.70 -11.68
CA GLY A 313 -27.71 8.79 -12.55
C GLY A 313 -26.23 9.12 -12.71
N ARG A 314 -25.46 8.17 -13.28
CA ARG A 314 -24.03 8.38 -13.55
C ARG A 314 -23.82 9.40 -14.68
N VAL A 315 -22.79 10.22 -14.53
CA VAL A 315 -22.34 11.12 -15.62
C VAL A 315 -21.82 10.31 -16.79
N PHE A 316 -21.09 9.21 -16.52
CA PHE A 316 -20.59 8.29 -17.53
C PHE A 316 -21.11 6.87 -17.24
N ALA A 317 -21.93 6.34 -18.14
CA ALA A 317 -22.57 5.03 -18.02
C ALA A 317 -22.46 4.25 -19.35
N ARG A 318 -22.86 3.00 -19.29
CA ARG A 318 -23.10 2.19 -20.51
C ARG A 318 -24.35 2.70 -21.26
N GLU A 319 -24.60 2.16 -22.43
CA GLU A 319 -25.77 2.52 -23.23
C GLU A 319 -27.09 2.18 -22.52
N ASP A 320 -27.10 1.08 -21.76
CA ASP A 320 -28.26 0.66 -20.95
C ASP A 320 -28.36 1.39 -19.61
N GLY A 321 -27.49 2.39 -19.36
CA GLY A 321 -27.43 3.16 -18.12
C GLY A 321 -26.70 2.49 -16.96
N SER A 322 -26.25 1.23 -17.12
CA SER A 322 -25.50 0.52 -16.09
C SER A 322 -24.08 1.07 -15.91
N ASP A 323 -23.46 0.73 -14.77
CA ASP A 323 -22.12 1.18 -14.41
C ASP A 323 -21.06 0.68 -15.41
N LEU A 324 -20.15 1.57 -15.79
CA LEU A 324 -18.94 1.21 -16.52
C LEU A 324 -17.98 0.43 -15.63
N THR A 325 -17.46 -0.69 -16.11
CA THR A 325 -16.46 -1.44 -15.36
C THR A 325 -15.07 -0.79 -15.47
N PRO A 326 -14.37 -0.56 -14.36
CA PRO A 326 -13.03 0.05 -14.38
C PRO A 326 -12.02 -0.67 -15.27
N GLU A 327 -12.12 -1.99 -15.36
CA GLU A 327 -11.25 -2.81 -16.20
C GLU A 327 -11.52 -2.54 -17.69
N GLN A 328 -12.79 -2.54 -18.11
CA GLN A 328 -13.18 -2.29 -19.50
C GLN A 328 -12.72 -0.92 -19.98
N VAL A 329 -12.91 0.11 -19.14
CA VAL A 329 -12.44 1.48 -19.45
C VAL A 329 -10.92 1.50 -19.64
N THR A 330 -10.15 0.78 -18.82
CA THR A 330 -8.69 0.72 -18.96
C THR A 330 -8.27 -0.03 -20.23
N LYS A 331 -8.92 -1.16 -20.55
CA LYS A 331 -8.62 -1.93 -21.77
C LYS A 331 -8.96 -1.14 -23.05
N THR A 332 -10.09 -0.44 -23.04
CA THR A 332 -10.48 0.43 -24.16
C THR A 332 -9.49 1.58 -24.35
N PHE A 333 -9.07 2.24 -23.26
CA PHE A 333 -8.04 3.29 -23.33
C PHE A 333 -6.77 2.77 -24.01
N ALA A 334 -6.22 1.64 -23.57
CA ALA A 334 -5.00 1.07 -24.13
C ALA A 334 -5.15 0.73 -25.64
N ARG A 335 -6.34 0.25 -26.06
CA ARG A 335 -6.65 -0.01 -27.48
C ARG A 335 -6.66 1.28 -28.29
N LEU A 336 -7.27 2.35 -27.78
CA LEU A 336 -7.33 3.65 -28.45
C LEU A 336 -5.95 4.32 -28.52
N VAL A 337 -5.12 4.21 -27.48
CA VAL A 337 -3.73 4.68 -27.49
C VAL A 337 -2.94 4.01 -28.62
N LYS A 338 -3.09 2.68 -28.76
CA LYS A 338 -2.45 1.94 -29.86
C LYS A 338 -2.98 2.39 -31.23
N ALA A 339 -4.28 2.58 -31.37
CA ALA A 339 -4.90 3.03 -32.63
C ALA A 339 -4.47 4.45 -33.01
N ALA A 340 -4.26 5.33 -32.03
CA ALA A 340 -3.78 6.69 -32.26
C ALA A 340 -2.31 6.78 -32.64
N GLY A 341 -1.54 5.69 -32.53
CA GLY A 341 -0.11 5.67 -32.84
C GLY A 341 0.76 6.55 -31.92
N VAL A 342 0.23 6.94 -30.77
CA VAL A 342 0.96 7.76 -29.80
C VAL A 342 1.72 6.90 -28.80
N ARG A 343 2.66 7.51 -28.09
CA ARG A 343 3.47 6.86 -27.06
C ARG A 343 2.56 6.20 -26.00
N LEU A 344 2.88 4.95 -25.63
CA LEU A 344 2.11 4.19 -24.67
C LEU A 344 2.01 4.87 -23.31
N GLN A 345 0.79 5.05 -22.83
CA GLN A 345 0.47 5.60 -21.52
C GLN A 345 -0.56 4.72 -20.81
N ARG A 346 -0.54 4.75 -19.50
CA ARG A 346 -1.59 4.12 -18.70
C ARG A 346 -2.72 5.11 -18.49
N LEU A 347 -3.94 4.63 -18.33
CA LEU A 347 -5.10 5.49 -18.07
C LEU A 347 -4.87 6.46 -16.88
N HIS A 348 -4.14 6.02 -15.85
CA HIS A 348 -3.82 6.88 -14.70
C HIS A 348 -2.89 8.05 -15.07
N ASP A 349 -2.15 7.92 -16.15
CA ASP A 349 -1.21 8.95 -16.60
C ASP A 349 -1.94 10.18 -17.19
N LEU A 350 -3.26 10.08 -17.51
CA LEU A 350 -4.11 11.25 -17.81
C LEU A 350 -4.19 12.23 -16.62
N ARG A 351 -4.11 11.71 -15.39
CA ARG A 351 -4.04 12.55 -14.21
C ARG A 351 -2.67 13.24 -14.07
N HIS A 352 -1.60 12.57 -14.48
CA HIS A 352 -0.28 13.18 -14.57
C HIS A 352 -0.24 14.25 -15.67
N LEU A 353 -0.90 13.98 -16.80
CA LEU A 353 -1.10 14.95 -17.88
C LEU A 353 -1.80 16.23 -17.38
N SER A 354 -2.91 16.06 -16.65
CA SER A 354 -3.65 17.17 -16.04
C SER A 354 -2.75 18.06 -15.17
N ALA A 355 -1.94 17.42 -14.31
CA ALA A 355 -1.01 18.16 -13.45
C ALA A 355 0.11 18.84 -14.23
N SER A 356 0.59 18.24 -15.32
CA SER A 356 1.59 18.84 -16.18
C SER A 356 1.05 20.05 -16.93
N PHE A 357 -0.20 19.99 -17.39
CA PHE A 357 -0.84 21.14 -18.05
C PHE A 357 -1.12 22.28 -17.07
N ASP A 358 -1.46 21.97 -15.80
CA ASP A 358 -1.52 23.01 -14.76
C ASP A 358 -0.16 23.70 -14.56
N ALA A 359 0.94 22.91 -14.51
CA ALA A 359 2.28 23.47 -14.35
C ALA A 359 2.68 24.36 -15.52
N LEU A 360 2.40 23.92 -16.77
CA LEU A 360 2.64 24.70 -17.98
C LEU A 360 1.79 25.98 -18.03
N ALA A 361 0.59 25.95 -17.46
CA ALA A 361 -0.30 27.11 -17.33
C ALA A 361 0.07 28.02 -16.14
N GLY A 362 1.15 27.74 -15.40
CA GLY A 362 1.57 28.53 -14.25
C GLY A 362 0.68 28.41 -13.01
N VAL A 363 -0.21 27.38 -12.95
CA VAL A 363 -1.07 27.17 -11.78
C VAL A 363 -0.21 26.79 -10.57
N PRO A 364 -0.39 27.47 -9.41
CA PRO A 364 0.38 27.15 -8.22
C PRO A 364 0.24 25.69 -7.78
N ILE A 365 1.35 25.06 -7.41
CA ILE A 365 1.44 23.63 -7.11
C ILE A 365 0.50 23.17 -5.97
N ASN A 366 0.25 24.04 -5.00
CA ASN A 366 -0.70 23.79 -3.92
C ASN A 366 -2.16 23.74 -4.42
N VAL A 367 -2.52 24.53 -5.42
CA VAL A 367 -3.84 24.52 -6.08
C VAL A 367 -4.01 23.22 -6.84
N THR A 368 -3.04 22.85 -7.69
CA THR A 368 -3.01 21.57 -8.39
C THR A 368 -3.09 20.38 -7.42
N SER A 369 -2.33 20.41 -6.33
CA SER A 369 -2.33 19.33 -5.32
C SER A 369 -3.70 19.17 -4.64
N LYS A 370 -4.36 20.28 -4.28
CA LYS A 370 -5.73 20.27 -3.72
C LYS A 370 -6.74 19.76 -4.74
N ARG A 371 -6.70 20.24 -5.98
CA ARG A 371 -7.59 19.80 -7.07
C ARG A 371 -7.48 18.29 -7.28
N LEU A 372 -6.27 17.78 -7.31
CA LEU A 372 -6.00 16.36 -7.46
C LEU A 372 -6.35 15.54 -6.19
N GLY A 373 -6.44 16.13 -5.00
CA GLY A 373 -6.67 15.41 -3.74
C GLY A 373 -5.47 14.55 -3.36
N HIS A 374 -4.26 15.13 -3.39
CA HIS A 374 -3.07 14.54 -2.83
C HIS A 374 -3.00 14.86 -1.33
N SER A 375 -2.84 13.85 -0.49
CA SER A 375 -2.70 14.02 0.96
C SER A 375 -1.40 14.73 1.35
N ASN A 376 -0.40 14.70 0.46
CA ASN A 376 0.89 15.36 0.68
C ASN A 376 1.30 16.15 -0.57
N PRO A 377 1.33 17.50 -0.52
CA PRO A 377 1.81 18.34 -1.62
C PRO A 377 3.25 18.04 -2.06
N ALA A 378 4.10 17.56 -1.15
CA ALA A 378 5.48 17.18 -1.47
C ALA A 378 5.56 16.09 -2.56
N PHE A 379 4.54 15.23 -2.69
CA PHE A 379 4.47 14.27 -3.80
C PHE A 379 4.32 15.00 -5.13
N THR A 380 3.40 15.97 -5.22
CA THR A 380 3.17 16.77 -6.43
C THR A 380 4.43 17.57 -6.78
N MET A 381 5.07 18.19 -5.79
CA MET A 381 6.33 18.92 -5.99
C MET A 381 7.42 18.02 -6.57
N ARG A 382 7.68 16.86 -5.97
CA ARG A 382 8.72 15.92 -6.43
C ARG A 382 8.51 15.46 -7.88
N VAL A 383 7.26 15.28 -8.28
CA VAL A 383 6.91 14.75 -9.61
C VAL A 383 7.00 15.84 -10.67
N TYR A 384 6.59 17.09 -10.36
CA TYR A 384 6.41 18.15 -11.37
C TYR A 384 7.38 19.34 -11.21
N GLN A 385 8.28 19.31 -10.22
CA GLN A 385 9.24 20.40 -9.94
C GLN A 385 10.01 20.86 -11.19
N HIS A 386 10.40 19.93 -12.06
CA HIS A 386 11.14 20.25 -13.29
C HIS A 386 10.33 21.13 -14.26
N LEU A 387 9.02 20.93 -14.36
CA LEU A 387 8.15 21.75 -15.21
C LEU A 387 7.99 23.17 -14.65
N TYR A 388 7.90 23.30 -13.32
CA TYR A 388 7.85 24.61 -12.66
C TYR A 388 9.18 25.37 -12.78
N ALA A 389 10.32 24.69 -12.86
CA ALA A 389 11.61 25.33 -13.10
C ALA A 389 11.70 25.94 -14.51
N GLU A 390 11.12 25.27 -15.52
CA GLU A 390 11.07 25.77 -16.90
C GLU A 390 10.18 27.03 -17.03
N THR A 391 9.18 27.19 -16.19
CA THR A 391 8.29 28.37 -16.18
C THR A 391 8.78 29.49 -15.26
N ALA A 392 9.92 29.36 -14.59
CA ALA A 392 10.42 30.36 -13.63
C ALA A 392 10.69 31.71 -14.29
N THR A 393 11.23 31.71 -15.51
CA THR A 393 11.48 32.96 -16.27
C THR A 393 10.17 33.68 -16.61
N GLN A 394 9.18 32.95 -17.08
CA GLN A 394 7.85 33.52 -17.37
C GLN A 394 7.18 34.08 -16.10
N ALA A 395 7.33 33.39 -14.97
CA ALA A 395 6.85 33.86 -13.68
C ALA A 395 7.56 35.16 -13.24
N ALA A 396 8.87 35.24 -13.47
CA ALA A 396 9.63 36.43 -13.14
C ALA A 396 9.19 37.63 -14.03
N GLU A 397 9.00 37.42 -15.34
CA GLU A 397 8.49 38.44 -16.27
C GLU A 397 7.06 38.90 -15.91
N ALA A 398 6.16 37.93 -15.58
CA ALA A 398 4.82 38.24 -15.13
C ALA A 398 4.81 39.04 -13.81
N ALA A 399 5.71 38.74 -12.88
CA ALA A 399 5.88 39.49 -11.66
C ALA A 399 6.43 40.89 -11.93
N ALA A 400 7.40 41.03 -12.89
CA ALA A 400 7.97 42.31 -13.27
C ALA A 400 6.91 43.30 -13.80
N ALA A 401 5.83 42.79 -14.40
CA ALA A 401 4.73 43.64 -14.90
C ALA A 401 3.96 44.39 -13.78
N PHE A 402 4.07 43.96 -12.52
CA PHE A 402 3.48 44.65 -11.38
C PHE A 402 4.38 45.76 -10.81
N PHE A 403 5.62 45.87 -11.25
CA PHE A 403 6.50 46.93 -10.82
C PHE A 403 6.38 48.12 -11.82
N PRO A 404 6.43 49.38 -11.33
CA PRO A 404 6.45 50.52 -12.23
C PRO A 404 7.64 50.44 -13.17
N ALA A 405 7.42 50.72 -14.44
CA ALA A 405 8.48 50.78 -15.42
C ALA A 405 9.57 51.75 -14.91
N ARG A 406 10.82 51.31 -14.87
CA ARG A 406 11.92 52.18 -14.61
C ARG A 406 11.94 53.24 -15.75
N SER A 407 11.56 54.45 -15.42
CA SER A 407 11.84 55.55 -16.29
C SER A 407 13.31 55.49 -16.60
N ALA A 408 13.67 55.43 -17.89
CA ALA A 408 15.05 55.52 -18.28
C ALA A 408 15.56 56.84 -17.70
N VAL A 409 16.30 56.77 -16.61
CA VAL A 409 17.13 57.90 -16.19
C VAL A 409 18.19 57.99 -17.26
N VAL A 410 17.89 58.81 -18.28
CA VAL A 410 18.88 59.33 -19.22
C VAL A 410 19.88 60.02 -18.32
N GLY A 411 21.06 59.41 -18.16
CA GLY A 411 22.14 59.97 -17.38
C GLY A 411 22.47 61.35 -17.93
N GLY A 412 22.17 62.37 -17.16
CA GLY A 412 22.74 63.71 -17.43
C GLY A 412 24.25 63.59 -17.32
N PRO A 413 24.99 64.50 -17.98
CA PRO A 413 26.45 64.45 -18.08
C PRO A 413 27.22 64.65 -16.76
N ASP A 414 26.53 64.73 -15.60
CA ASP A 414 27.11 65.05 -14.30
C ASP A 414 26.97 63.92 -13.22
N ALA A 415 26.94 62.68 -13.62
CA ALA A 415 27.02 61.59 -12.63
C ALA A 415 28.53 61.42 -12.21
N PRO A 416 28.86 61.59 -10.91
CA PRO A 416 30.22 61.35 -10.44
C PRO A 416 30.61 59.90 -10.67
N PRO A 417 31.87 59.62 -11.05
CA PRO A 417 32.32 58.24 -11.30
C PRO A 417 32.20 57.42 -10.02
N LEU A 418 31.64 56.24 -10.17
CA LEU A 418 31.55 55.24 -9.08
C LEU A 418 32.96 54.99 -8.55
N ARG A 419 33.19 55.32 -7.28
CA ARG A 419 34.43 55.04 -6.59
C ARG A 419 34.67 53.53 -6.55
N PRO A 420 35.81 53.01 -6.96
CA PRO A 420 36.09 51.60 -6.85
C PRO A 420 36.04 51.16 -5.37
N PRO A 421 35.59 49.94 -5.07
CA PRO A 421 35.51 49.45 -3.69
C PRO A 421 36.90 49.46 -3.04
N ASP A 422 36.99 49.98 -1.81
CA ASP A 422 38.19 50.02 -0.98
C ASP A 422 38.74 48.60 -0.78
N PRO A 423 39.97 48.29 -1.20
CA PRO A 423 40.54 46.94 -1.07
C PRO A 423 40.74 46.50 0.39
N ARG A 424 40.50 47.37 1.38
CA ARG A 424 40.68 47.09 2.80
C ARG A 424 39.41 46.48 3.47
N ASN A 425 38.28 46.33 2.76
CA ASN A 425 37.07 45.75 3.30
C ASN A 425 36.85 44.29 2.79
N ARG A 426 37.88 43.48 2.89
CA ARG A 426 37.72 42.00 2.77
C ARG A 426 37.34 41.48 4.14
N SER A 427 36.07 41.20 4.33
CA SER A 427 35.59 40.40 5.44
C SER A 427 36.22 39.01 5.39
N GLU A 428 36.90 38.64 6.48
CA GLU A 428 37.44 37.30 6.71
C GLU A 428 36.38 36.19 6.57
N PRO A 429 36.74 35.02 6.06
CA PRO A 429 35.83 33.88 6.03
C PRO A 429 35.63 33.35 7.46
N LEU A 430 34.37 33.23 7.88
CA LEU A 430 34.01 32.56 9.07
C LEU A 430 34.46 31.08 9.00
N SER A 431 35.53 30.76 9.72
CA SER A 431 35.96 29.39 9.97
C SER A 431 34.88 28.64 10.76
N GLY A 432 34.32 27.61 10.16
CA GLY A 432 33.43 26.68 10.83
C GLY A 432 34.16 25.87 11.90
N ASN A 433 33.47 25.62 12.99
CA ASN A 433 33.87 24.62 13.99
C ASN A 433 32.86 23.48 14.00
N THR A 434 33.41 22.27 13.87
CA THR A 434 32.96 20.90 14.25
C THR A 434 31.49 20.58 14.17
#